data_8c097df1548fb573a99a6ec3bb8f959e
#
_entry.id   8c097df1548fb573a99a6ec3bb8f959e
#
_cell.length_a   1.000
_cell.length_b   1.000
_cell.length_c   1.000
_cell.angle_alpha   90.00
_cell.angle_beta   90.00
_cell.angle_gamma   90.00
#
_symmetry.space_group_name_H-M   'P 1'
#
loop_
_entity.id
_entity.type
_entity.pdbx_description
1 polymer ?
#
loop_
_entity_poly.entity_id
_entity_poly.type
_entity_poly.pdbx_seq_one_letter_code
_entity_poly.pdbx_strand_id
1 'polypeptide(L)'
;MCSRWVERLVLLGLIWAASGPAVAAGLPYLTIEAVPQAPVVRSLDHQRWSIYLDGPIDSDAAARLDRLIAQERIAQATVYLNSPGGSLLAAMAIGHVLRAHGFHTEVGARTVDVRQTARGVCNSACPFAYAGGVWRALGGGSVLGVHRATNRVPVPDSFAFDELVDDQVTEYLAEMGVSADLARLMATVPADEIRLLTDEEAVRLRLVNRAKAAAK
;
A
#
# COMPACT_ATOMS: atom_id res chain seq x y z
N MET A 1 16.46 60.05 -47.94
CA MET A 1 15.98 58.69 -48.13
C MET A 1 16.11 57.97 -46.81
N CYS A 2 14.99 57.78 -46.16
CA CYS A 2 14.86 57.37 -44.76
C CYS A 2 14.65 55.85 -44.70
N SER A 3 15.51 55.14 -43.99
CA SER A 3 15.27 53.71 -43.68
C SER A 3 15.07 53.62 -42.18
N ARG A 4 13.85 53.22 -41.78
CA ARG A 4 13.41 53.05 -40.39
C ARG A 4 13.73 51.62 -39.96
N TRP A 5 14.58 51.46 -38.97
CA TRP A 5 14.80 50.23 -38.26
C TRP A 5 13.66 50.03 -37.21
N VAL A 6 12.95 48.93 -37.33
CA VAL A 6 11.93 48.52 -36.35
C VAL A 6 12.60 47.50 -35.42
N GLU A 7 12.85 47.94 -34.19
CA GLU A 7 13.29 47.06 -33.12
C GLU A 7 12.16 46.11 -32.71
N ARG A 8 12.36 44.84 -32.86
CA ARG A 8 11.50 43.81 -32.29
C ARG A 8 11.96 43.48 -30.87
N LEU A 9 11.26 43.97 -29.88
CA LEU A 9 11.35 43.52 -28.51
C LEU A 9 10.78 42.08 -28.40
N VAL A 10 11.67 41.08 -28.21
CA VAL A 10 11.28 39.75 -27.84
C VAL A 10 11.10 39.72 -26.34
N LEU A 11 9.84 39.73 -25.89
CA LEU A 11 9.47 39.47 -24.50
C LEU A 11 9.64 37.93 -24.23
N LEU A 12 10.75 37.58 -23.60
CA LEU A 12 10.94 36.25 -22.99
C LEU A 12 10.04 36.15 -21.75
N GLY A 13 8.85 35.61 -21.94
CA GLY A 13 7.99 35.20 -20.85
C GLY A 13 8.61 34.02 -20.11
N LEU A 14 9.18 34.24 -18.94
CA LEU A 14 9.54 33.21 -17.97
C LEU A 14 8.26 32.54 -17.48
N ILE A 15 7.95 31.36 -18.04
CA ILE A 15 6.93 30.47 -17.49
C ILE A 15 7.53 29.83 -16.24
N TRP A 16 7.18 30.36 -15.09
CA TRP A 16 7.38 29.66 -13.82
C TRP A 16 6.43 28.45 -13.78
N ALA A 17 6.95 27.29 -14.10
CA ALA A 17 6.27 26.04 -13.78
C ALA A 17 6.31 25.85 -12.27
N ALA A 18 5.23 26.23 -11.59
CA ALA A 18 4.99 25.85 -10.21
C ALA A 18 4.83 24.34 -10.17
N SER A 19 5.89 23.62 -9.83
CA SER A 19 5.83 22.21 -9.44
C SER A 19 5.20 22.12 -8.05
N GLY A 20 3.88 22.25 -7.99
CA GLY A 20 3.10 21.81 -6.84
C GLY A 20 3.23 20.29 -6.69
N PRO A 21 3.11 19.73 -5.46
CA PRO A 21 3.11 18.29 -5.29
C PRO A 21 1.99 17.72 -6.17
N ALA A 22 2.35 16.80 -7.06
CA ALA A 22 1.37 16.06 -7.84
C ALA A 22 0.51 15.27 -6.85
N VAL A 23 -0.66 15.82 -6.52
CA VAL A 23 -1.74 15.07 -5.91
C VAL A 23 -2.06 14.00 -6.95
N ALA A 24 -1.73 12.75 -6.67
CA ALA A 24 -2.08 11.63 -7.51
C ALA A 24 -3.59 11.72 -7.74
N ALA A 25 -4.00 12.15 -8.94
CA ALA A 25 -5.39 12.11 -9.37
C ALA A 25 -5.83 10.67 -9.17
N GLY A 26 -6.85 10.46 -8.30
CA GLY A 26 -7.21 9.15 -7.79
C GLY A 26 -7.30 8.12 -8.89
N LEU A 27 -6.39 7.18 -8.88
CA LEU A 27 -6.43 6.03 -9.77
C LEU A 27 -7.72 5.27 -9.45
N PRO A 28 -8.54 4.89 -10.45
CA PRO A 28 -9.81 4.21 -10.22
C PRO A 28 -9.63 2.78 -9.70
N TYR A 29 -8.42 2.24 -9.74
CA TYR A 29 -8.06 0.87 -9.36
C TYR A 29 -6.61 0.80 -8.85
N LEU A 30 -6.28 -0.30 -8.16
CA LEU A 30 -4.93 -0.57 -7.68
C LEU A 30 -3.97 -0.81 -8.86
N THR A 31 -2.92 -0.03 -8.96
CA THR A 31 -1.81 -0.34 -9.87
C THR A 31 -0.89 -1.37 -9.23
N ILE A 32 -0.43 -2.33 -10.03
CA ILE A 32 0.46 -3.39 -9.59
C ILE A 32 1.65 -3.40 -10.53
N GLU A 33 2.83 -3.14 -10.01
CA GLU A 33 4.06 -3.11 -10.79
C GLU A 33 5.15 -3.93 -10.12
N ALA A 34 5.76 -4.85 -10.87
CA ALA A 34 6.90 -5.64 -10.41
C ALA A 34 8.18 -5.16 -11.06
N VAL A 35 9.19 -4.89 -10.24
CA VAL A 35 10.50 -4.42 -10.68
C VAL A 35 11.57 -5.38 -10.16
N PRO A 36 12.38 -5.99 -11.06
CA PRO A 36 13.49 -6.82 -10.64
C PRO A 36 14.55 -5.97 -9.95
N GLN A 37 15.02 -6.41 -8.79
CA GLN A 37 16.13 -5.75 -8.11
C GLN A 37 17.45 -6.15 -8.77
N ALA A 38 18.42 -5.23 -8.80
CA ALA A 38 19.75 -5.55 -9.28
C ALA A 38 20.35 -6.71 -8.46
N PRO A 39 20.98 -7.72 -9.10
CA PRO A 39 21.55 -8.85 -8.38
C PRO A 39 22.63 -8.38 -7.40
N VAL A 40 22.51 -8.77 -6.14
CA VAL A 40 23.62 -8.65 -5.18
C VAL A 40 24.65 -9.71 -5.57
N VAL A 41 25.85 -9.29 -5.93
CA VAL A 41 26.95 -10.04 -6.60
C VAL A 41 27.36 -11.41 -5.97
N ARG A 42 26.69 -11.88 -4.92
CA ARG A 42 27.03 -13.12 -4.21
C ARG A 42 25.92 -14.15 -4.06
N SER A 43 24.75 -13.95 -4.65
CA SER A 43 23.69 -14.95 -4.61
C SER A 43 23.19 -15.21 -6.04
N LEU A 44 23.67 -16.31 -6.63
CA LEU A 44 23.27 -16.75 -7.97
C LEU A 44 21.87 -17.39 -7.99
N ASP A 45 21.21 -17.54 -6.85
CA ASP A 45 20.10 -18.48 -6.78
C ASP A 45 18.70 -17.89 -6.95
N HIS A 46 18.45 -16.61 -6.66
CA HIS A 46 17.08 -16.07 -6.85
C HIS A 46 17.07 -14.57 -7.12
N GLN A 47 16.47 -14.19 -8.23
CA GLN A 47 16.10 -12.80 -8.52
C GLN A 47 15.14 -12.28 -7.45
N ARG A 48 15.51 -11.21 -6.75
CA ARG A 48 14.60 -10.50 -5.84
C ARG A 48 13.79 -9.46 -6.60
N TRP A 49 12.55 -9.29 -6.18
CA TRP A 49 11.63 -8.35 -6.78
C TRP A 49 11.11 -7.33 -5.78
N SER A 50 10.85 -6.13 -6.26
CA SER A 50 10.01 -5.13 -5.60
C SER A 50 8.68 -5.12 -6.32
N ILE A 51 7.58 -5.38 -5.60
CA ILE A 51 6.22 -5.24 -6.13
C ILE A 51 5.60 -4.01 -5.48
N TYR A 52 5.08 -3.09 -6.26
CA TYR A 52 4.43 -1.88 -5.79
C TYR A 52 2.94 -1.99 -6.01
N LEU A 53 2.16 -1.84 -4.93
CA LEU A 53 0.71 -1.78 -4.91
C LEU A 53 0.30 -0.35 -4.57
N ASP A 54 -0.12 0.42 -5.58
CA ASP A 54 -0.41 1.85 -5.44
C ASP A 54 -1.84 2.17 -5.87
N GLY A 55 -2.60 2.84 -5.00
CA GLY A 55 -3.99 3.23 -5.26
C GLY A 55 -5.04 2.44 -4.48
N PRO A 56 -6.34 2.64 -4.79
CA PRO A 56 -7.44 1.97 -4.11
C PRO A 56 -7.52 0.48 -4.47
N ILE A 57 -7.78 -0.35 -3.46
CA ILE A 57 -7.91 -1.81 -3.62
C ILE A 57 -9.29 -2.12 -4.20
N ASP A 58 -9.31 -2.57 -5.43
CA ASP A 58 -10.50 -3.01 -6.16
C ASP A 58 -10.70 -4.54 -6.08
N SER A 59 -11.85 -5.01 -6.53
CA SER A 59 -12.30 -6.40 -6.31
C SER A 59 -11.44 -7.46 -7.02
N ASP A 60 -10.75 -7.14 -8.10
CA ASP A 60 -9.95 -8.08 -8.88
C ASP A 60 -8.43 -7.94 -8.67
N ALA A 61 -8.02 -7.04 -7.76
CA ALA A 61 -6.62 -6.75 -7.46
C ALA A 61 -5.82 -8.00 -7.07
N ALA A 62 -6.38 -8.87 -6.24
CA ALA A 62 -5.72 -10.12 -5.82
C ALA A 62 -5.46 -11.05 -7.01
N ALA A 63 -6.42 -11.20 -7.91
CA ALA A 63 -6.27 -12.05 -9.09
C ALA A 63 -5.26 -11.47 -10.10
N ARG A 64 -5.17 -10.13 -10.20
CA ARG A 64 -4.13 -9.48 -11.02
C ARG A 64 -2.75 -9.68 -10.44
N LEU A 65 -2.60 -9.57 -9.12
CA LEU A 65 -1.35 -9.82 -8.42
C LEU A 65 -0.87 -11.26 -8.61
N ASP A 66 -1.74 -12.24 -8.39
CA ASP A 66 -1.41 -13.66 -8.52
C ASP A 66 -0.97 -14.00 -9.96
N ARG A 67 -1.69 -13.49 -10.96
CA ARG A 67 -1.29 -13.64 -12.37
C ARG A 67 0.07 -13.04 -12.66
N LEU A 68 0.37 -11.84 -12.18
CA LEU A 68 1.67 -11.20 -12.36
C LEU A 68 2.79 -12.03 -11.74
N ILE A 69 2.60 -12.52 -10.52
CA ILE A 69 3.57 -13.38 -9.83
C ILE A 69 3.87 -14.64 -10.66
N ALA A 70 2.82 -15.28 -11.19
CA ALA A 70 2.95 -16.48 -12.02
C ALA A 70 3.64 -16.21 -13.37
N GLN A 71 3.26 -15.12 -14.05
CA GLN A 71 3.81 -14.74 -15.35
C GLN A 71 5.30 -14.41 -15.27
N GLU A 72 5.70 -13.62 -14.27
CA GLU A 72 7.09 -13.21 -14.04
C GLU A 72 7.89 -14.25 -13.24
N ARG A 73 7.25 -15.35 -12.82
CA ARG A 73 7.86 -16.43 -12.01
C ARG A 73 8.56 -15.88 -10.77
N ILE A 74 7.89 -14.98 -10.07
CA ILE A 74 8.45 -14.29 -8.90
C ILE A 74 8.51 -15.24 -7.71
N ALA A 75 9.72 -15.65 -7.32
CA ALA A 75 9.93 -16.54 -6.17
C ALA A 75 10.18 -15.77 -4.85
N GLN A 76 10.71 -14.55 -4.92
CA GLN A 76 11.04 -13.74 -3.74
C GLN A 76 10.73 -12.27 -4.02
N ALA A 77 9.93 -11.65 -3.15
CA ALA A 77 9.60 -10.24 -3.28
C ALA A 77 9.48 -9.52 -1.93
N THR A 78 9.75 -8.21 -1.97
CA THR A 78 9.20 -7.25 -1.00
C THR A 78 8.07 -6.49 -1.69
N VAL A 79 6.91 -6.50 -1.08
CA VAL A 79 5.71 -5.83 -1.60
C VAL A 79 5.53 -4.53 -0.84
N TYR A 80 5.56 -3.42 -1.57
CA TYR A 80 5.38 -2.07 -1.06
C TYR A 80 3.93 -1.65 -1.27
N LEU A 81 3.28 -1.19 -0.20
CA LEU A 81 1.88 -0.78 -0.23
C LEU A 81 1.76 0.72 0.00
N ASN A 82 1.04 1.39 -0.91
CA ASN A 82 0.64 2.78 -0.81
C ASN A 82 -0.82 2.90 -1.23
N SER A 83 -1.75 2.77 -0.28
CA SER A 83 -3.17 2.65 -0.59
C SER A 83 -4.06 3.35 0.44
N PRO A 84 -5.09 4.08 -0.01
CA PRO A 84 -6.11 4.62 0.89
C PRO A 84 -7.08 3.53 1.42
N GLY A 85 -6.93 2.28 0.97
CA GLY A 85 -7.86 1.20 1.26
C GLY A 85 -8.73 0.83 0.07
N GLY A 86 -9.93 0.33 0.33
CA GLY A 86 -10.89 -0.10 -0.71
C GLY A 86 -11.68 -1.33 -0.27
N SER A 87 -11.76 -2.35 -1.10
CA SER A 87 -12.45 -3.60 -0.79
C SER A 87 -11.72 -4.40 0.29
N LEU A 88 -12.38 -4.64 1.43
CA LEU A 88 -11.85 -5.45 2.53
C LEU A 88 -11.57 -6.89 2.09
N LEU A 89 -12.54 -7.51 1.40
CA LEU A 89 -12.39 -8.89 0.93
C LEU A 89 -11.23 -9.03 -0.08
N ALA A 90 -11.08 -8.06 -0.98
CA ALA A 90 -9.95 -8.06 -1.91
C ALA A 90 -8.61 -7.84 -1.20
N ALA A 91 -8.57 -7.00 -0.16
CA ALA A 91 -7.37 -6.80 0.64
C ALA A 91 -6.96 -8.07 1.39
N MET A 92 -7.91 -8.78 1.99
CA MET A 92 -7.65 -10.08 2.61
C MET A 92 -7.18 -11.13 1.59
N ALA A 93 -7.81 -11.15 0.40
CA ALA A 93 -7.37 -12.03 -0.69
C ALA A 93 -5.93 -11.73 -1.16
N ILE A 94 -5.55 -10.44 -1.28
CA ILE A 94 -4.16 -10.04 -1.51
C ILE A 94 -3.26 -10.59 -0.39
N GLY A 95 -3.66 -10.44 0.87
CA GLY A 95 -2.90 -10.95 2.00
C GLY A 95 -2.67 -12.47 1.94
N HIS A 96 -3.68 -13.24 1.58
CA HIS A 96 -3.53 -14.69 1.37
C HIS A 96 -2.54 -15.01 0.23
N VAL A 97 -2.61 -14.29 -0.90
CA VAL A 97 -1.63 -14.45 -1.99
C VAL A 97 -0.21 -14.18 -1.48
N LEU A 98 0.01 -13.07 -0.78
CA LEU A 98 1.33 -12.70 -0.26
C LEU A 98 1.86 -13.74 0.75
N ARG A 99 0.98 -14.23 1.63
CA ARG A 99 1.31 -15.26 2.63
C ARG A 99 1.68 -16.58 1.98
N ALA A 100 0.91 -17.03 0.99
CA ALA A 100 1.16 -18.27 0.26
C ALA A 100 2.51 -18.27 -0.47
N HIS A 101 2.93 -17.13 -1.00
CA HIS A 101 4.24 -16.95 -1.63
C HIS A 101 5.39 -16.64 -0.65
N GLY A 102 5.11 -16.48 0.64
CA GLY A 102 6.12 -16.14 1.64
C GLY A 102 6.75 -14.76 1.44
N PHE A 103 6.03 -13.82 0.83
CA PHE A 103 6.54 -12.49 0.53
C PHE A 103 6.60 -11.59 1.77
N HIS A 104 7.44 -10.58 1.69
CA HIS A 104 7.56 -9.54 2.72
C HIS A 104 6.70 -8.34 2.33
N THR A 105 6.24 -7.58 3.31
CA THR A 105 5.50 -6.33 3.07
C THR A 105 6.15 -5.14 3.77
N GLU A 106 6.07 -3.99 3.12
CA GLU A 106 6.49 -2.70 3.67
C GLU A 106 5.48 -1.62 3.23
N VAL A 107 5.18 -0.65 4.11
CA VAL A 107 4.41 0.52 3.69
C VAL A 107 5.36 1.51 3.04
N GLY A 108 5.11 1.84 1.78
CA GLY A 108 5.95 2.75 1.02
C GLY A 108 5.43 2.95 -0.40
N ALA A 109 5.70 4.13 -0.96
CA ALA A 109 5.35 4.48 -2.33
C ALA A 109 6.57 4.31 -3.26
N ARG A 110 6.28 4.03 -4.53
CA ARG A 110 7.31 3.98 -5.57
C ARG A 110 7.92 5.37 -5.81
N THR A 111 9.22 5.41 -6.07
CA THR A 111 9.92 6.60 -6.55
C THR A 111 10.47 6.37 -7.95
N VAL A 112 10.93 7.43 -8.59
CA VAL A 112 11.65 7.34 -9.87
C VAL A 112 12.97 6.55 -9.74
N ASP A 113 13.62 6.62 -8.59
CA ASP A 113 14.75 5.73 -8.26
C ASP A 113 14.22 4.46 -7.61
N VAL A 114 14.15 3.37 -8.38
CA VAL A 114 13.66 2.06 -7.94
C VAL A 114 14.43 1.44 -6.76
N ARG A 115 15.55 2.03 -6.34
CA ARG A 115 16.32 1.62 -5.16
C ARG A 115 15.82 2.27 -3.87
N GLN A 116 14.93 3.25 -3.98
CA GLN A 116 14.39 3.99 -2.86
C GLN A 116 12.87 3.88 -2.85
N THR A 117 12.30 3.92 -1.66
CA THR A 117 10.86 4.05 -1.46
C THR A 117 10.58 5.38 -0.77
N ALA A 118 9.54 6.07 -1.23
CA ALA A 118 9.00 7.23 -0.54
C ALA A 118 8.09 6.79 0.62
N ARG A 119 7.73 7.75 1.46
CA ARG A 119 6.67 7.55 2.45
C ARG A 119 5.41 7.03 1.76
N GLY A 120 4.81 6.03 2.36
CA GLY A 120 3.54 5.46 1.92
C GLY A 120 2.46 5.63 2.97
N VAL A 121 1.23 5.43 2.52
CA VAL A 121 0.03 5.41 3.35
C VAL A 121 -0.63 4.05 3.18
N CYS A 122 -1.02 3.40 4.27
CA CYS A 122 -1.77 2.15 4.20
C CYS A 122 -2.96 2.25 5.15
N ASN A 123 -4.10 2.69 4.63
CA ASN A 123 -5.30 3.01 5.40
C ASN A 123 -6.44 2.03 5.14
N SER A 124 -7.39 1.97 6.07
CA SER A 124 -8.69 1.28 5.92
C SER A 124 -8.51 -0.23 5.66
N ALA A 125 -8.82 -0.72 4.46
CA ALA A 125 -8.62 -2.12 4.06
C ALA A 125 -7.14 -2.49 3.81
N CYS A 126 -6.26 -1.52 3.53
CA CYS A 126 -4.86 -1.78 3.18
C CYS A 126 -4.07 -2.55 4.27
N PRO A 127 -4.22 -2.28 5.59
CA PRO A 127 -3.59 -3.06 6.65
C PRO A 127 -3.84 -4.58 6.57
N PHE A 128 -4.95 -5.01 5.97
CA PHE A 128 -5.22 -6.43 5.77
C PHE A 128 -4.34 -7.01 4.67
N ALA A 129 -4.19 -6.35 3.53
CA ALA A 129 -3.24 -6.77 2.50
C ALA A 129 -1.80 -6.79 3.06
N TYR A 130 -1.42 -5.75 3.81
CA TYR A 130 -0.12 -5.65 4.46
C TYR A 130 0.14 -6.79 5.47
N ALA A 131 -0.89 -7.22 6.23
CA ALA A 131 -0.80 -8.28 7.22
C ALA A 131 -0.41 -9.64 6.61
N GLY A 132 -0.66 -9.85 5.30
CA GLY A 132 -0.28 -11.06 4.58
C GLY A 132 1.23 -11.30 4.51
N GLY A 133 2.06 -10.28 4.63
CA GLY A 133 3.50 -10.45 4.63
C GLY A 133 4.03 -11.31 5.78
N VAL A 134 4.99 -12.21 5.49
CA VAL A 134 5.66 -13.00 6.56
C VAL A 134 6.58 -12.13 7.41
N TRP A 135 7.27 -11.16 6.79
CA TRP A 135 7.95 -10.07 7.46
C TRP A 135 7.28 -8.77 7.06
N ARG A 136 6.91 -7.98 8.05
CA ARG A 136 6.15 -6.75 7.90
C ARG A 136 6.91 -5.60 8.51
N ALA A 137 7.35 -4.65 7.68
CA ALA A 137 8.09 -3.47 8.10
C ALA A 137 7.31 -2.19 7.81
N LEU A 138 7.51 -1.17 8.63
CA LEU A 138 6.99 0.16 8.38
C LEU A 138 8.13 1.06 7.91
N GLY A 139 8.05 1.56 6.68
CA GLY A 139 9.04 2.49 6.11
C GLY A 139 9.07 3.82 6.88
N GLY A 140 10.24 4.46 6.96
CA GLY A 140 10.40 5.70 7.74
C GLY A 140 9.41 6.78 7.33
N GLY A 141 8.59 7.23 8.29
CA GLY A 141 7.54 8.22 8.11
C GLY A 141 6.31 7.73 7.34
N SER A 142 6.24 6.45 6.97
CA SER A 142 5.02 5.83 6.44
C SER A 142 4.02 5.58 7.57
N VAL A 143 2.74 5.46 7.24
CA VAL A 143 1.66 5.35 8.23
C VAL A 143 0.73 4.19 7.95
N LEU A 144 0.21 3.60 9.03
CA LEU A 144 -0.86 2.62 9.05
C LEU A 144 -2.08 3.28 9.69
N GLY A 145 -3.21 3.27 8.98
CA GLY A 145 -4.45 3.88 9.45
C GLY A 145 -5.62 2.91 9.44
N VAL A 146 -6.42 2.94 10.48
CA VAL A 146 -7.52 2.01 10.70
C VAL A 146 -8.82 2.71 11.05
N HIS A 147 -9.93 2.09 10.71
CA HIS A 147 -11.29 2.41 11.15
C HIS A 147 -12.16 1.16 11.04
N ARG A 148 -13.39 1.21 11.58
CA ARG A 148 -14.30 0.07 11.45
C ARG A 148 -14.71 -0.14 10.00
N ALA A 149 -14.87 -1.41 9.63
CA ALA A 149 -15.41 -1.79 8.32
C ALA A 149 -16.84 -1.25 8.15
N THR A 150 -17.19 -0.89 6.91
CA THR A 150 -18.54 -0.47 6.57
C THR A 150 -19.00 -1.09 5.28
N ASN A 151 -20.28 -1.38 5.21
CA ASN A 151 -20.94 -1.67 3.96
C ASN A 151 -21.22 -0.39 3.17
N ARG A 152 -20.76 -0.34 1.93
CA ARG A 152 -21.16 0.71 1.00
C ARG A 152 -22.53 0.47 0.37
N VAL A 153 -23.06 -0.75 0.50
CA VAL A 153 -24.39 -1.12 -0.03
C VAL A 153 -25.30 -1.39 1.16
N PRO A 154 -26.47 -0.74 1.26
CA PRO A 154 -27.44 -1.06 2.29
C PRO A 154 -27.84 -2.53 2.18
N VAL A 155 -27.69 -3.28 3.27
CA VAL A 155 -28.16 -4.67 3.37
C VAL A 155 -29.37 -4.74 4.31
N PRO A 156 -30.36 -5.61 4.03
CA PRO A 156 -31.59 -5.69 4.82
C PRO A 156 -31.36 -6.03 6.29
N ASP A 157 -30.32 -6.78 6.62
CA ASP A 157 -29.91 -7.12 7.98
C ASP A 157 -28.45 -6.71 8.18
N SER A 158 -28.26 -5.44 8.55
CA SER A 158 -26.92 -4.89 8.78
C SER A 158 -26.25 -5.52 9.99
N PHE A 159 -26.98 -5.95 11.01
CA PHE A 159 -26.42 -6.53 12.24
C PHE A 159 -25.80 -7.90 11.97
N ALA A 160 -26.51 -8.81 11.31
CA ALA A 160 -25.97 -10.13 10.95
C ALA A 160 -24.78 -10.02 9.96
N PHE A 161 -24.80 -9.01 9.11
CA PHE A 161 -23.70 -8.77 8.21
C PHE A 161 -22.46 -8.23 8.94
N ASP A 162 -22.62 -7.30 9.86
CA ASP A 162 -21.52 -6.73 10.64
C ASP A 162 -20.87 -7.82 11.51
N GLU A 163 -21.67 -8.71 12.14
CA GLU A 163 -21.18 -9.86 12.89
C GLU A 163 -20.36 -10.83 12.02
N LEU A 164 -20.86 -11.16 10.82
CA LEU A 164 -20.13 -12.01 9.90
C LEU A 164 -18.81 -11.40 9.44
N VAL A 165 -18.78 -10.09 9.19
CA VAL A 165 -17.54 -9.38 8.82
C VAL A 165 -16.56 -9.38 9.98
N ASP A 166 -17.01 -9.15 11.20
CA ASP A 166 -16.17 -9.14 12.40
C ASP A 166 -15.54 -10.52 12.66
N ASP A 167 -16.29 -11.61 12.45
CA ASP A 167 -15.80 -12.98 12.56
C ASP A 167 -14.71 -13.26 11.49
N GLN A 168 -14.97 -12.92 10.24
CA GLN A 168 -14.02 -13.10 9.13
C GLN A 168 -12.74 -12.27 9.35
N VAL A 169 -12.87 -11.05 9.82
CA VAL A 169 -11.73 -10.18 10.16
C VAL A 169 -10.91 -10.80 11.28
N THR A 170 -11.56 -11.29 12.33
CA THR A 170 -10.88 -11.89 13.48
C THR A 170 -10.13 -13.16 13.11
N GLU A 171 -10.76 -14.03 12.33
CA GLU A 171 -10.12 -15.26 11.80
C GLU A 171 -8.92 -14.94 10.92
N TYR A 172 -9.10 -14.01 9.96
CA TYR A 172 -8.03 -13.57 9.09
C TYR A 172 -6.83 -12.99 9.86
N LEU A 173 -7.07 -12.12 10.83
CA LEU A 173 -6.00 -11.53 11.64
C LEU A 173 -5.25 -12.60 12.44
N ALA A 174 -5.96 -13.58 12.97
CA ALA A 174 -5.34 -14.71 13.68
C ALA A 174 -4.46 -15.56 12.74
N GLU A 175 -4.93 -15.86 11.53
CA GLU A 175 -4.17 -16.56 10.50
C GLU A 175 -2.90 -15.78 10.11
N MET A 176 -2.99 -14.48 9.99
CA MET A 176 -1.84 -13.60 9.68
C MET A 176 -0.94 -13.34 10.92
N GLY A 177 -1.26 -13.91 12.07
CA GLY A 177 -0.49 -13.73 13.30
C GLY A 177 -0.55 -12.31 13.87
N VAL A 178 -1.59 -11.55 13.53
CA VAL A 178 -1.89 -10.22 14.07
C VAL A 178 -2.77 -10.36 15.31
N SER A 179 -2.64 -9.45 16.29
CA SER A 179 -3.47 -9.49 17.50
C SER A 179 -4.93 -9.19 17.20
N ALA A 180 -5.86 -9.94 17.78
CA ALA A 180 -7.28 -9.65 17.74
C ALA A 180 -7.63 -8.27 18.36
N ASP A 181 -6.73 -7.67 19.14
CA ASP A 181 -6.89 -6.30 19.62
C ASP A 181 -6.98 -5.27 18.50
N LEU A 182 -6.44 -5.59 17.31
CA LEU A 182 -6.59 -4.71 16.16
C LEU A 182 -8.06 -4.59 15.73
N ALA A 183 -8.79 -5.70 15.65
CA ALA A 183 -10.24 -5.69 15.34
C ALA A 183 -11.02 -4.88 16.40
N ARG A 184 -10.74 -5.09 17.69
CA ARG A 184 -11.37 -4.31 18.78
C ARG A 184 -11.07 -2.82 18.66
N LEU A 185 -9.82 -2.46 18.34
CA LEU A 185 -9.44 -1.07 18.12
C LEU A 185 -10.19 -0.47 16.93
N MET A 186 -10.24 -1.18 15.80
CA MET A 186 -10.96 -0.75 14.61
C MET A 186 -12.43 -0.47 14.90
N ALA A 187 -13.10 -1.33 15.66
CA ALA A 187 -14.51 -1.16 16.02
C ALA A 187 -14.79 0.14 16.78
N THR A 188 -13.79 0.70 17.49
CA THR A 188 -13.94 1.97 18.23
C THR A 188 -13.77 3.23 17.36
N VAL A 189 -13.28 3.10 16.13
CA VAL A 189 -13.01 4.24 15.24
C VAL A 189 -14.19 4.40 14.27
N PRO A 190 -14.83 5.58 14.21
CA PRO A 190 -15.91 5.85 13.24
C PRO A 190 -15.45 5.58 11.80
N ALA A 191 -16.42 5.22 10.96
CA ALA A 191 -16.13 4.82 9.58
C ALA A 191 -15.68 5.97 8.67
N ASP A 192 -16.02 7.18 9.01
CA ASP A 192 -15.66 8.44 8.33
C ASP A 192 -14.36 9.06 8.86
N GLU A 193 -13.74 8.41 9.85
CA GLU A 193 -12.46 8.82 10.42
C GLU A 193 -11.36 7.79 10.09
N ILE A 194 -10.11 8.23 10.17
CA ILE A 194 -8.93 7.34 10.11
C ILE A 194 -8.09 7.58 11.36
N ARG A 195 -7.92 6.55 12.17
CA ARG A 195 -6.98 6.57 13.27
C ARG A 195 -5.63 6.02 12.81
N LEU A 196 -4.61 6.87 12.84
CA LEU A 196 -3.24 6.44 12.59
C LEU A 196 -2.69 5.70 13.80
N LEU A 197 -2.04 4.57 13.56
CA LEU A 197 -1.34 3.80 14.59
C LEU A 197 0.04 4.42 14.85
N THR A 198 0.46 4.47 16.10
CA THR A 198 1.87 4.73 16.41
C THR A 198 2.73 3.49 16.08
N ASP A 199 4.04 3.67 15.96
CA ASP A 199 4.97 2.56 15.71
C ASP A 199 4.89 1.52 16.85
N GLU A 200 4.76 1.97 18.10
CA GLU A 200 4.62 1.11 19.29
C GLU A 200 3.31 0.32 19.25
N GLU A 201 2.20 0.97 18.85
CA GLU A 201 0.91 0.29 18.68
C GLU A 201 0.98 -0.76 17.59
N ALA A 202 1.55 -0.43 16.43
CA ALA A 202 1.69 -1.35 15.31
C ALA A 202 2.51 -2.60 15.68
N VAL A 203 3.57 -2.43 16.48
CA VAL A 203 4.38 -3.55 17.00
C VAL A 203 3.62 -4.34 18.07
N ARG A 204 2.99 -3.67 19.04
CA ARG A 204 2.20 -4.33 20.10
C ARG A 204 1.06 -5.16 19.51
N LEU A 205 0.39 -4.66 18.50
CA LEU A 205 -0.66 -5.36 17.75
C LEU A 205 -0.12 -6.47 16.85
N ARG A 206 1.19 -6.64 16.78
CA ARG A 206 1.87 -7.57 15.87
C ARG A 206 1.53 -7.35 14.39
N LEU A 207 1.04 -6.16 14.05
CA LEU A 207 0.84 -5.74 12.66
C LEU A 207 2.20 -5.49 11.99
N VAL A 208 3.12 -4.83 12.68
CA VAL A 208 4.55 -4.79 12.35
C VAL A 208 5.27 -5.87 13.16
N ASN A 209 6.05 -6.72 12.50
CA ASN A 209 6.79 -7.80 13.15
C ASN A 209 8.31 -7.77 12.84
N ARG A 210 8.76 -6.80 12.08
CA ARG A 210 10.18 -6.54 11.80
C ARG A 210 10.48 -5.07 12.05
N ALA A 211 11.25 -4.79 13.10
CA ALA A 211 11.79 -3.45 13.31
C ALA A 211 12.73 -3.09 12.15
N LYS A 212 12.63 -1.88 11.63
CA LYS A 212 13.59 -1.35 10.67
C LYS A 212 14.95 -1.29 11.37
N ALA A 213 15.98 -1.86 10.77
CA ALA A 213 17.34 -1.67 11.27
C ALA A 213 17.59 -0.14 11.32
N ALA A 214 17.99 0.37 12.49
CA ALA A 214 18.34 1.77 12.64
C ALA A 214 19.37 2.10 11.55
N ALA A 215 19.10 3.11 10.72
CA ALA A 215 20.07 3.63 9.79
C ALA A 215 21.26 4.14 10.62
N LYS A 216 22.43 3.51 10.44
CA LYS A 216 23.70 3.98 11.02
C LYS A 216 24.23 5.13 10.20
#